data_03d749b79f570445fd3d0947ee8af328
#
_entry.id   03d749b79f570445fd3d0947ee8af328
#
_cell.length_a   1.000
_cell.length_b   1.000
_cell.length_c   1.000
_cell.angle_alpha   90.00
_cell.angle_beta   90.00
_cell.angle_gamma   90.00
#
_symmetry.space_group_name_H-M   'P 1'
#
loop_
_entity.id
_entity.type
_entity.pdbx_description
1 polymer ?
#
loop_
_entity_poly.entity_id
_entity_poly.type
_entity_poly.pdbx_seq_one_letter_code
_entity_poly.pdbx_strand_id
1 'polypeptide(L)'
;MSSKFATADTLVIAADIGKNVHWLGCYDGRLNVLVEPYKLRSDLNGFREMTKTVDPLLSSGRFRQAILGHEFTGIYHEPWSWQIHEHYAPYLTDQEAYPLTYHQLNPLLTKKRREDNSIRRRSTDRLAVWAVAACLADGLGHPAHRLTPVEAQLDQLVRAYYQLQRQQRHLARQLIPQVDRLWPGAIVDVKKFCQAHPELEPPTPIVRTRALDRQRIAALLLHAPNPYQVLALGADGLQALLRREVGRAGPKTVNAILTMLRQAPLPPPALAAIYP
;
A
#
# COMPACT_ATOMS: atom_id res chain seq x y z
N MET A 1 24.87 -0.69 -25.90
CA MET A 1 25.69 -0.69 -24.69
C MET A 1 25.26 0.49 -23.84
N SER A 2 24.58 0.26 -22.71
CA SER A 2 24.22 1.33 -21.77
C SER A 2 25.52 1.88 -21.19
N SER A 3 25.82 3.16 -21.37
CA SER A 3 26.96 3.80 -20.70
C SER A 3 26.68 3.68 -19.18
N LYS A 4 27.59 3.05 -18.43
CA LYS A 4 27.48 3.01 -16.98
C LYS A 4 27.42 4.46 -16.47
N PHE A 5 26.46 4.75 -15.60
CA PHE A 5 26.29 6.07 -15.00
C PHE A 5 27.48 6.41 -14.08
N ALA A 6 27.99 5.42 -13.35
CA ALA A 6 29.14 5.56 -12.47
C ALA A 6 30.46 5.23 -13.20
N THR A 7 31.46 6.04 -12.97
CA THR A 7 32.85 5.89 -13.46
C THR A 7 33.76 5.36 -12.35
N ALA A 8 35.04 5.02 -12.65
CA ALA A 8 35.96 4.49 -11.65
C ALA A 8 36.25 5.43 -10.48
N ASP A 9 36.09 6.72 -10.69
CA ASP A 9 36.24 7.81 -9.70
C ASP A 9 34.92 8.19 -9.01
N THR A 10 33.90 7.33 -9.10
CA THR A 10 32.64 7.46 -8.38
C THR A 10 32.67 6.61 -7.12
N LEU A 11 32.33 7.18 -5.97
CA LEU A 11 32.05 6.44 -4.73
C LEU A 11 30.59 6.03 -4.72
N VAL A 12 30.31 4.74 -4.58
CA VAL A 12 28.94 4.18 -4.46
C VAL A 12 28.75 3.69 -3.03
N ILE A 13 27.84 4.34 -2.30
CA ILE A 13 27.46 4.02 -0.91
C ILE A 13 26.10 3.38 -0.94
N ALA A 14 26.04 2.09 -0.66
CA ALA A 14 24.82 1.30 -0.76
C ALA A 14 24.35 0.80 0.60
N ALA A 15 23.08 1.00 0.92
CA ALA A 15 22.48 0.50 2.14
C ALA A 15 21.27 -0.39 1.86
N ASP A 16 21.17 -1.49 2.59
CA ASP A 16 19.96 -2.30 2.72
C ASP A 16 19.32 -2.00 4.07
N ILE A 17 18.13 -1.39 4.03
CA ILE A 17 17.44 -0.85 5.19
C ILE A 17 16.45 -1.87 5.75
N GLY A 18 16.76 -2.42 6.92
CA GLY A 18 15.87 -3.30 7.66
C GLY A 18 15.21 -2.61 8.87
N LYS A 19 14.28 -3.28 9.51
CA LYS A 19 13.54 -2.75 10.67
C LYS A 19 14.45 -2.43 11.86
N ASN A 20 15.36 -3.33 12.21
CA ASN A 20 16.19 -3.25 13.41
C ASN A 20 17.69 -3.13 13.09
N VAL A 21 18.07 -3.58 11.93
CA VAL A 21 19.46 -3.65 11.46
C VAL A 21 19.49 -3.23 10.01
N HIS A 22 20.45 -2.37 9.69
CA HIS A 22 20.78 -2.01 8.31
C HIS A 22 22.11 -2.63 7.93
N TRP A 23 22.33 -2.80 6.66
CA TRP A 23 23.61 -3.19 6.11
C TRP A 23 24.14 -2.09 5.21
N LEU A 24 25.41 -1.76 5.33
CA LEU A 24 26.07 -0.73 4.54
C LEU A 24 27.33 -1.32 3.89
N GLY A 25 27.57 -0.96 2.63
CA GLY A 25 28.83 -1.24 1.93
C GLY A 25 29.20 -0.07 1.03
N CYS A 26 30.50 0.10 0.81
CA CYS A 26 31.03 1.12 -0.10
C CYS A 26 31.81 0.46 -1.23
N TYR A 27 31.62 0.99 -2.42
CA TYR A 27 32.20 0.46 -3.66
C TYR A 27 32.71 1.61 -4.52
N ASP A 28 33.66 1.31 -5.42
CA ASP A 28 33.93 2.22 -6.52
C ASP A 28 32.88 2.05 -7.64
N GLY A 29 32.86 2.92 -8.62
CA GLY A 29 31.90 2.83 -9.74
C GLY A 29 32.07 1.60 -10.66
N ARG A 30 33.13 0.81 -10.49
CA ARG A 30 33.32 -0.50 -11.11
C ARG A 30 32.83 -1.65 -10.22
N LEU A 31 32.30 -1.34 -9.05
CA LEU A 31 31.81 -2.28 -8.02
C LEU A 31 32.95 -3.05 -7.32
N ASN A 32 34.20 -2.55 -7.35
CA ASN A 32 35.21 -3.05 -6.46
C ASN A 32 34.90 -2.62 -5.03
N VAL A 33 35.03 -3.56 -4.09
CA VAL A 33 34.71 -3.32 -2.68
C VAL A 33 35.75 -2.40 -2.04
N LEU A 34 35.29 -1.31 -1.46
CA LEU A 34 36.12 -0.38 -0.66
C LEU A 34 35.90 -0.63 0.82
N VAL A 35 34.63 -0.88 1.20
CA VAL A 35 34.24 -1.29 2.54
C VAL A 35 33.29 -2.48 2.38
N GLU A 36 33.69 -3.61 2.97
CA GLU A 36 32.85 -4.81 3.00
C GLU A 36 31.50 -4.53 3.67
N PRO A 37 30.41 -5.08 3.14
CA PRO A 37 29.10 -4.93 3.77
C PRO A 37 29.10 -5.34 5.23
N TYR A 38 28.68 -4.45 6.11
CA TYR A 38 28.63 -4.64 7.55
C TYR A 38 27.29 -4.18 8.15
N LYS A 39 27.00 -4.66 9.35
CA LYS A 39 25.75 -4.36 10.07
C LYS A 39 25.83 -3.03 10.80
N LEU A 40 24.73 -2.29 10.74
CA LEU A 40 24.49 -1.08 11.52
C LEU A 40 23.18 -1.22 12.28
N ARG A 41 23.11 -0.67 13.47
CA ARG A 41 21.85 -0.55 14.21
C ARG A 41 20.96 0.48 13.54
N SER A 42 19.63 0.28 13.60
CA SER A 42 18.66 1.23 13.04
C SER A 42 18.40 2.43 13.99
N ASP A 43 19.40 2.84 14.75
CA ASP A 43 19.33 3.98 15.67
C ASP A 43 20.41 5.03 15.34
N LEU A 44 20.44 6.11 16.12
CA LEU A 44 21.39 7.20 15.92
C LEU A 44 22.86 6.76 16.09
N ASN A 45 23.14 5.72 16.86
CA ASN A 45 24.50 5.21 16.99
C ASN A 45 24.94 4.51 15.71
N GLY A 46 24.05 3.70 15.09
CA GLY A 46 24.34 3.10 13.78
C GLY A 46 24.51 4.15 12.69
N PHE A 47 23.75 5.25 12.73
CA PHE A 47 23.98 6.37 11.82
C PHE A 47 25.37 7.01 12.02
N ARG A 48 25.79 7.23 13.28
CA ARG A 48 27.13 7.73 13.59
C ARG A 48 28.25 6.78 13.16
N GLU A 49 28.02 5.46 13.22
CA GLU A 49 28.97 4.48 12.68
C GLU A 49 29.06 4.57 11.14
N MET A 50 27.92 4.76 10.47
CA MET A 50 27.89 5.02 9.03
C MET A 50 28.75 6.26 8.69
N THR A 51 28.51 7.40 9.35
CA THR A 51 29.23 8.64 9.05
C THR A 51 30.72 8.51 9.31
N LYS A 52 31.15 7.83 10.39
CA LYS A 52 32.57 7.52 10.64
C LYS A 52 33.24 6.75 9.52
N THR A 53 32.48 5.94 8.78
CA THR A 53 33.00 5.16 7.64
C THR A 53 32.93 5.94 6.34
N VAL A 54 31.85 6.67 6.12
CA VAL A 54 31.57 7.34 4.86
C VAL A 54 32.29 8.69 4.73
N ASP A 55 32.31 9.50 5.79
CA ASP A 55 32.88 10.86 5.75
C ASP A 55 34.37 10.89 5.37
N PRO A 56 35.21 9.95 5.87
CA PRO A 56 36.61 9.89 5.42
C PRO A 56 36.75 9.54 3.93
N LEU A 57 35.84 8.72 3.38
CA LEU A 57 35.87 8.39 1.95
C LEU A 57 35.45 9.60 1.10
N LEU A 58 34.42 10.34 1.54
CA LEU A 58 33.98 11.55 0.88
C LEU A 58 35.06 12.64 0.89
N SER A 59 35.76 12.82 2.01
CA SER A 59 36.81 13.83 2.16
C SER A 59 38.19 13.41 1.64
N SER A 60 38.35 12.19 1.15
CA SER A 60 39.65 11.63 0.73
C SER A 60 40.26 12.30 -0.51
N GLY A 61 39.49 13.04 -1.28
CA GLY A 61 39.89 13.57 -2.60
C GLY A 61 40.07 12.49 -3.69
N ARG A 62 39.84 11.22 -3.36
CA ARG A 62 39.99 10.09 -4.29
C ARG A 62 38.87 10.02 -5.33
N PHE A 63 37.67 10.44 -4.95
CA PHE A 63 36.48 10.33 -5.77
C PHE A 63 36.01 11.71 -6.21
N ARG A 64 35.60 11.84 -7.47
CA ARG A 64 35.06 13.09 -8.03
C ARG A 64 33.59 13.27 -7.74
N GLN A 65 32.88 12.19 -7.51
CA GLN A 65 31.44 12.19 -7.20
C GLN A 65 31.10 11.02 -6.30
N ALA A 66 30.01 11.14 -5.57
CA ALA A 66 29.48 10.06 -4.76
C ALA A 66 27.96 9.86 -5.03
N ILE A 67 27.53 8.61 -4.95
CA ILE A 67 26.15 8.20 -5.05
C ILE A 67 25.83 7.42 -3.79
N LEU A 68 24.95 7.94 -2.96
CA LEU A 68 24.42 7.24 -1.80
C LEU A 68 23.00 6.76 -2.13
N GLY A 69 22.65 5.55 -1.73
CA GLY A 69 21.29 5.09 -1.95
C GLY A 69 20.92 3.82 -1.23
N HIS A 70 19.61 3.57 -1.19
CA HIS A 70 19.00 2.41 -0.55
C HIS A 70 17.70 2.00 -1.25
N GLU A 71 17.20 0.80 -0.91
CA GLU A 71 15.87 0.38 -1.33
C GLU A 71 14.76 1.19 -0.60
N PHE A 72 13.67 1.47 -1.31
CA PHE A 72 12.46 2.04 -0.72
C PHE A 72 11.71 0.95 0.05
N THR A 73 11.94 0.84 1.36
CA THR A 73 11.41 -0.22 2.24
C THR A 73 10.31 0.30 3.19
N GLY A 74 9.18 0.70 2.63
CA GLY A 74 8.05 1.18 3.43
C GLY A 74 8.42 2.38 4.31
N ILE A 75 8.20 2.29 5.63
CA ILE A 75 8.48 3.38 6.59
C ILE A 75 9.86 3.30 7.24
N TYR A 76 10.58 2.17 7.10
CA TYR A 76 11.82 1.94 7.86
C TYR A 76 12.99 2.79 7.39
N HIS A 77 12.98 3.25 6.14
CA HIS A 77 14.02 4.11 5.60
C HIS A 77 13.85 5.59 5.99
N GLU A 78 12.65 6.03 6.38
CA GLU A 78 12.34 7.44 6.61
C GLU A 78 13.25 8.09 7.66
N PRO A 79 13.46 7.51 8.87
CA PRO A 79 14.35 8.13 9.87
C PRO A 79 15.78 8.30 9.38
N TRP A 80 16.29 7.31 8.63
CA TRP A 80 17.62 7.38 8.05
C TRP A 80 17.70 8.38 6.90
N SER A 81 16.66 8.45 6.07
CA SER A 81 16.59 9.45 5.01
C SER A 81 16.62 10.88 5.58
N TRP A 82 15.92 11.13 6.69
CA TRP A 82 16.00 12.44 7.36
C TRP A 82 17.40 12.75 7.86
N GLN A 83 18.07 11.80 8.51
CA GLN A 83 19.44 11.98 9.00
C GLN A 83 20.45 12.18 7.85
N ILE A 84 20.29 11.45 6.74
CA ILE A 84 21.10 11.60 5.55
C ILE A 84 20.93 13.01 4.97
N HIS A 85 19.71 13.47 4.79
CA HIS A 85 19.44 14.83 4.31
C HIS A 85 19.98 15.92 5.24
N GLU A 86 19.92 15.70 6.57
CA GLU A 86 20.42 16.64 7.55
C GLU A 86 21.95 16.69 7.56
N HIS A 87 22.60 15.53 7.70
CA HIS A 87 24.05 15.42 7.83
C HIS A 87 24.79 15.81 6.55
N TYR A 88 24.26 15.35 5.40
CA TYR A 88 24.90 15.61 4.10
C TYR A 88 24.30 16.82 3.36
N ALA A 89 23.48 17.64 4.01
CA ALA A 89 22.91 18.84 3.39
C ALA A 89 23.92 19.70 2.62
N PRO A 90 25.13 19.99 3.14
CA PRO A 90 26.14 20.77 2.42
C PRO A 90 26.56 20.16 1.08
N TYR A 91 26.65 18.82 1.02
CA TYR A 91 27.06 18.09 -0.20
C TYR A 91 25.91 17.89 -1.18
N LEU A 92 24.67 17.83 -0.69
CA LEU A 92 23.47 17.63 -1.51
C LEU A 92 23.00 18.92 -2.18
N THR A 93 23.29 20.08 -1.59
CA THR A 93 22.87 21.41 -2.08
C THR A 93 23.93 22.10 -2.93
N ASP A 94 25.21 21.89 -2.65
CA ASP A 94 26.33 22.47 -3.39
C ASP A 94 27.04 21.38 -4.22
N GLN A 95 26.45 21.08 -5.37
CA GLN A 95 26.98 20.05 -6.29
C GLN A 95 28.27 20.48 -7.01
N GLU A 96 28.62 21.77 -6.99
CA GLU A 96 29.87 22.26 -7.60
C GLU A 96 31.07 21.94 -6.71
N ALA A 97 30.90 22.01 -5.37
CA ALA A 97 31.98 21.73 -4.44
C ALA A 97 32.31 20.23 -4.32
N TYR A 98 31.29 19.38 -4.22
CA TYR A 98 31.41 17.92 -4.22
C TYR A 98 30.07 17.28 -4.58
N PRO A 99 29.91 16.70 -5.78
CA PRO A 99 28.62 16.17 -6.22
C PRO A 99 28.29 14.86 -5.51
N LEU A 100 27.63 14.97 -4.36
CA LEU A 100 26.96 13.85 -3.70
C LEU A 100 25.51 13.83 -4.16
N THR A 101 25.06 12.70 -4.66
CA THR A 101 23.64 12.46 -4.99
C THR A 101 23.07 11.39 -4.08
N TYR A 102 21.82 11.59 -3.64
CA TYR A 102 21.11 10.62 -2.81
C TYR A 102 19.92 10.05 -3.56
N HIS A 103 19.85 8.72 -3.63
CA HIS A 103 18.89 7.99 -4.45
C HIS A 103 18.11 6.94 -3.67
N GLN A 104 16.86 6.73 -4.09
CA GLN A 104 16.02 5.63 -3.65
C GLN A 104 15.77 4.66 -4.81
N LEU A 105 15.81 3.37 -4.52
CA LEU A 105 15.65 2.30 -5.50
C LEU A 105 14.31 1.58 -5.30
N ASN A 106 13.69 1.24 -6.42
CA ASN A 106 12.54 0.34 -6.39
C ASN A 106 13.01 -1.08 -6.00
N PRO A 107 12.43 -1.71 -4.96
CA PRO A 107 12.77 -3.06 -4.52
C PRO A 107 12.67 -4.13 -5.61
N LEU A 108 11.86 -3.94 -6.63
CA LEU A 108 11.78 -4.86 -7.76
C LEU A 108 13.06 -4.88 -8.61
N LEU A 109 13.73 -3.73 -8.75
CA LEU A 109 14.98 -3.63 -9.51
C LEU A 109 16.13 -4.36 -8.80
N THR A 110 16.28 -4.12 -7.51
CA THR A 110 17.31 -4.75 -6.69
C THR A 110 17.05 -6.26 -6.53
N LYS A 111 15.78 -6.67 -6.41
CA LYS A 111 15.40 -8.08 -6.43
C LYS A 111 15.81 -8.75 -7.73
N LYS A 112 15.50 -8.17 -8.87
CA LYS A 112 15.89 -8.68 -10.18
C LYS A 112 17.42 -8.78 -10.28
N ARG A 113 18.15 -7.75 -9.84
CA ARG A 113 19.62 -7.75 -9.85
C ARG A 113 20.22 -8.86 -8.97
N ARG A 114 19.62 -9.16 -7.81
CA ARG A 114 19.99 -10.29 -6.94
C ARG A 114 19.77 -11.64 -7.63
N GLU A 115 18.62 -11.80 -8.27
CA GLU A 115 18.26 -13.03 -8.98
C GLU A 115 19.20 -13.30 -10.17
N ASP A 116 19.54 -12.28 -10.94
CA ASP A 116 20.47 -12.39 -12.09
C ASP A 116 21.88 -12.80 -11.65
N ASN A 117 22.30 -12.45 -10.44
CA ASN A 117 23.66 -12.74 -9.94
C ASN A 117 23.75 -13.95 -8.99
N SER A 118 22.64 -14.60 -8.67
CA SER A 118 22.59 -15.73 -7.74
C SER A 118 22.11 -17.01 -8.42
N ILE A 119 23.05 -17.89 -8.76
CA ILE A 119 22.74 -19.22 -9.34
C ILE A 119 21.84 -20.06 -8.42
N ARG A 120 21.88 -19.86 -7.09
CA ARG A 120 21.13 -20.63 -6.10
C ARG A 120 19.91 -19.90 -5.52
N ARG A 121 19.55 -18.73 -6.03
CA ARG A 121 18.46 -17.86 -5.52
C ARG A 121 18.51 -17.60 -3.99
N ARG A 122 19.68 -17.78 -3.36
CA ARG A 122 19.85 -17.46 -1.94
C ARG A 122 20.09 -15.96 -1.79
N SER A 123 19.20 -15.29 -1.10
CA SER A 123 19.42 -13.90 -0.70
C SER A 123 20.27 -13.88 0.56
N THR A 124 21.39 -13.17 0.53
CA THR A 124 22.16 -12.80 1.72
C THR A 124 22.15 -11.29 1.81
N ASP A 125 22.27 -10.75 3.02
CA ASP A 125 22.29 -9.31 3.23
C ASP A 125 23.43 -8.62 2.47
N ARG A 126 24.60 -9.29 2.35
CA ARG A 126 25.73 -8.80 1.53
C ARG A 126 25.37 -8.69 0.05
N LEU A 127 24.65 -9.69 -0.47
CA LEU A 127 24.17 -9.67 -1.86
C LEU A 127 23.11 -8.59 -2.07
N ALA A 128 22.28 -8.31 -1.05
CA ALA A 128 21.31 -7.22 -1.10
C ALA A 128 22.01 -5.86 -1.23
N VAL A 129 23.00 -5.57 -0.39
CA VAL A 129 23.80 -4.33 -0.48
C VAL A 129 24.51 -4.22 -1.82
N TRP A 130 25.12 -5.31 -2.30
CA TRP A 130 25.76 -5.33 -3.62
C TRP A 130 24.76 -5.02 -4.75
N ALA A 131 23.54 -5.58 -4.69
CA ALA A 131 22.52 -5.32 -5.70
C ALA A 131 22.05 -3.86 -5.70
N VAL A 132 21.95 -3.24 -4.52
CA VAL A 132 21.72 -1.81 -4.39
C VAL A 132 22.85 -1.02 -5.06
N ALA A 133 24.13 -1.35 -4.75
CA ALA A 133 25.28 -0.68 -5.35
C ALA A 133 25.29 -0.82 -6.88
N ALA A 134 25.01 -2.02 -7.41
CA ALA A 134 24.96 -2.26 -8.84
C ALA A 134 23.86 -1.45 -9.54
N CYS A 135 22.67 -1.36 -8.93
CA CYS A 135 21.60 -0.54 -9.48
C CYS A 135 21.95 0.96 -9.45
N LEU A 136 22.61 1.45 -8.39
CA LEU A 136 23.07 2.84 -8.30
C LEU A 136 24.13 3.13 -9.37
N ALA A 137 25.11 2.24 -9.54
CA ALA A 137 26.16 2.40 -10.54
C ALA A 137 25.62 2.40 -11.99
N ASP A 138 24.51 1.71 -12.22
CA ASP A 138 23.80 1.70 -13.51
C ASP A 138 22.83 2.90 -13.67
N GLY A 139 22.71 3.80 -12.67
CA GLY A 139 21.82 4.98 -12.72
C GLY A 139 20.34 4.67 -12.61
N LEU A 140 19.97 3.54 -12.00
CA LEU A 140 18.57 3.10 -11.90
C LEU A 140 17.80 3.70 -10.72
N GLY A 141 18.46 4.48 -9.86
CA GLY A 141 17.83 5.13 -8.71
C GLY A 141 17.07 6.41 -9.09
N HIS A 142 16.07 6.74 -8.29
CA HIS A 142 15.41 8.04 -8.34
C HIS A 142 15.99 8.95 -7.26
N PRO A 143 16.22 10.25 -7.55
CA PRO A 143 16.64 11.18 -6.50
C PRO A 143 15.73 11.09 -5.29
N ALA A 144 16.31 10.94 -4.10
CA ALA A 144 15.56 10.93 -2.86
C ALA A 144 15.10 12.36 -2.54
N HIS A 145 13.80 12.55 -2.44
CA HIS A 145 13.21 13.84 -2.13
C HIS A 145 13.09 14.00 -0.61
N ARG A 146 13.53 15.17 -0.09
CA ARG A 146 13.26 15.56 1.29
C ARG A 146 11.82 16.09 1.34
N LEU A 147 10.95 15.34 1.96
CA LEU A 147 9.56 15.77 2.14
C LEU A 147 9.50 17.03 3.01
N THR A 148 8.77 18.02 2.57
CA THR A 148 8.36 19.14 3.43
C THR A 148 7.36 18.64 4.49
N PRO A 149 7.17 19.36 5.61
CA PRO A 149 6.17 18.98 6.62
C PRO A 149 4.77 18.80 6.05
N VAL A 150 4.38 19.60 5.07
CA VAL A 150 3.07 19.51 4.39
C VAL A 150 2.97 18.24 3.55
N GLU A 151 4.00 17.91 2.78
CA GLU A 151 4.06 16.70 1.96
C GLU A 151 4.05 15.44 2.85
N ALA A 152 4.78 15.47 3.98
CA ALA A 152 4.78 14.37 4.94
C ALA A 152 3.39 14.13 5.56
N GLN A 153 2.67 15.21 5.91
CA GLN A 153 1.28 15.12 6.39
C GLN A 153 0.36 14.56 5.31
N LEU A 154 0.49 15.04 4.09
CA LEU A 154 -0.32 14.55 2.96
C LEU A 154 -0.07 13.06 2.70
N ASP A 155 1.19 12.62 2.71
CA ASP A 155 1.54 11.21 2.53
C ASP A 155 0.91 10.33 3.63
N GLN A 156 0.97 10.76 4.90
CA GLN A 156 0.32 10.07 6.01
C GLN A 156 -1.20 9.98 5.82
N LEU A 157 -1.86 11.06 5.42
CA LEU A 157 -3.30 11.07 5.16
C LEU A 157 -3.68 10.13 4.01
N VAL A 158 -2.91 10.14 2.93
CA VAL A 158 -3.10 9.26 1.78
C VAL A 158 -2.94 7.78 2.18
N ARG A 159 -1.92 7.46 2.95
CA ARG A 159 -1.70 6.08 3.49
C ARG A 159 -2.87 5.65 4.38
N ALA A 160 -3.31 6.51 5.31
CA ALA A 160 -4.45 6.25 6.19
C ALA A 160 -5.74 6.03 5.38
N TYR A 161 -5.99 6.86 4.37
CA TYR A 161 -7.13 6.71 3.47
C TYR A 161 -7.14 5.35 2.76
N TYR A 162 -6.02 4.94 2.15
CA TYR A 162 -5.94 3.63 1.49
C TYR A 162 -6.06 2.47 2.47
N GLN A 163 -5.56 2.60 3.70
CA GLN A 163 -5.73 1.60 4.75
C GLN A 163 -7.21 1.44 5.12
N LEU A 164 -7.92 2.55 5.34
CA LEU A 164 -9.36 2.54 5.62
C LEU A 164 -10.16 1.93 4.46
N GLN A 165 -9.82 2.26 3.22
CA GLN A 165 -10.46 1.63 2.06
C GLN A 165 -10.23 0.11 2.00
N ARG A 166 -9.03 -0.36 2.36
CA ARG A 166 -8.74 -1.81 2.41
C ARG A 166 -9.56 -2.49 3.50
N GLN A 167 -9.66 -1.88 4.68
CA GLN A 167 -10.48 -2.38 5.79
C GLN A 167 -11.96 -2.42 5.40
N GLN A 168 -12.49 -1.36 4.81
CA GLN A 168 -13.86 -1.30 4.31
C GLN A 168 -14.15 -2.43 3.31
N ARG A 169 -13.27 -2.65 2.33
CA ARG A 169 -13.41 -3.75 1.36
C ARG A 169 -13.36 -5.12 2.03
N HIS A 170 -12.50 -5.29 3.03
CA HIS A 170 -12.40 -6.54 3.78
C HIS A 170 -13.68 -6.85 4.53
N LEU A 171 -14.20 -5.87 5.30
CA LEU A 171 -15.47 -5.98 6.02
C LEU A 171 -16.64 -6.25 5.07
N ALA A 172 -16.70 -5.55 3.94
CA ALA A 172 -17.73 -5.79 2.93
C ALA A 172 -17.69 -7.24 2.41
N ARG A 173 -16.50 -7.80 2.15
CA ARG A 173 -16.35 -9.20 1.73
C ARG A 173 -16.79 -10.20 2.79
N GLN A 174 -16.66 -9.89 4.07
CA GLN A 174 -17.13 -10.73 5.18
C GLN A 174 -18.65 -10.64 5.35
N LEU A 175 -19.22 -9.44 5.15
CA LEU A 175 -20.66 -9.20 5.30
C LEU A 175 -21.51 -9.72 4.15
N ILE A 176 -21.02 -9.66 2.89
CA ILE A 176 -21.78 -10.10 1.71
C ILE A 176 -22.35 -11.53 1.88
N PRO A 177 -21.56 -12.56 2.26
CA PRO A 177 -22.11 -13.90 2.45
C PRO A 177 -23.16 -14.00 3.55
N GLN A 178 -23.08 -13.17 4.59
CA GLN A 178 -24.08 -13.14 5.65
C GLN A 178 -25.37 -12.50 5.14
N VAL A 179 -25.26 -11.41 4.39
CA VAL A 179 -26.40 -10.77 3.74
C VAL A 179 -27.07 -11.72 2.74
N ASP A 180 -26.29 -12.40 1.90
CA ASP A 180 -26.83 -13.36 0.92
C ASP A 180 -27.55 -14.54 1.60
N ARG A 181 -27.10 -14.95 2.80
CA ARG A 181 -27.74 -15.98 3.60
C ARG A 181 -29.07 -15.54 4.21
N LEU A 182 -29.12 -14.32 4.77
CA LEU A 182 -30.31 -13.77 5.45
C LEU A 182 -31.30 -13.15 4.48
N TRP A 183 -30.81 -12.57 3.42
CA TRP A 183 -31.53 -11.77 2.44
C TRP A 183 -31.25 -12.27 1.01
N PRO A 184 -31.60 -13.49 0.68
CA PRO A 184 -31.31 -14.07 -0.63
C PRO A 184 -31.85 -13.18 -1.76
N GLY A 185 -30.97 -12.82 -2.71
CA GLY A 185 -31.34 -11.94 -3.84
C GLY A 185 -31.35 -10.44 -3.54
N ALA A 186 -31.02 -10.01 -2.29
CA ALA A 186 -30.98 -8.59 -1.95
C ALA A 186 -29.88 -7.82 -2.69
N ILE A 187 -28.74 -8.46 -2.98
CA ILE A 187 -27.59 -7.85 -3.65
C ILE A 187 -27.32 -8.64 -4.93
N VAL A 188 -27.66 -8.07 -6.08
CA VAL A 188 -27.39 -8.69 -7.39
C VAL A 188 -26.83 -7.65 -8.34
N ASP A 189 -25.73 -7.98 -9.00
CA ASP A 189 -25.24 -7.21 -10.14
C ASP A 189 -26.12 -7.52 -11.37
N VAL A 190 -27.19 -6.76 -11.52
CA VAL A 190 -28.20 -6.99 -12.56
C VAL A 190 -27.59 -6.97 -13.95
N LYS A 191 -26.61 -6.10 -14.20
CA LYS A 191 -25.92 -6.03 -15.50
C LYS A 191 -25.20 -7.33 -15.81
N LYS A 192 -24.44 -7.86 -14.85
CA LYS A 192 -23.73 -9.13 -15.01
C LYS A 192 -24.69 -10.32 -15.11
N PHE A 193 -25.77 -10.27 -14.31
CA PHE A 193 -26.81 -11.30 -14.37
C PHE A 193 -27.41 -11.38 -15.76
N CYS A 194 -27.88 -10.26 -16.34
CA CYS A 194 -28.47 -10.24 -17.70
C CYS A 194 -27.45 -10.64 -18.78
N GLN A 195 -26.17 -10.34 -18.59
CA GLN A 195 -25.13 -10.78 -19.55
C GLN A 195 -24.88 -12.29 -19.48
N ALA A 196 -24.93 -12.87 -18.28
CA ALA A 196 -24.67 -14.29 -18.06
C ALA A 196 -25.92 -15.17 -18.36
N HIS A 197 -27.12 -14.60 -18.20
CA HIS A 197 -28.40 -15.30 -18.28
C HIS A 197 -29.41 -14.47 -19.06
N PRO A 198 -29.18 -14.25 -20.37
CA PRO A 198 -30.07 -13.40 -21.20
C PRO A 198 -31.50 -14.00 -21.37
N GLU A 199 -31.64 -15.28 -21.10
CA GLU A 199 -32.91 -16.04 -21.20
C GLU A 199 -33.80 -15.89 -19.94
N LEU A 200 -33.22 -15.35 -18.82
CA LEU A 200 -33.95 -15.22 -17.56
C LEU A 200 -34.41 -13.79 -17.31
N GLU A 201 -35.58 -13.68 -16.68
CA GLU A 201 -36.04 -12.36 -16.20
C GLU A 201 -35.10 -11.81 -15.12
N PRO A 202 -34.67 -10.55 -15.25
CA PRO A 202 -33.74 -9.97 -14.30
C PRO A 202 -34.37 -9.83 -12.91
N PRO A 203 -33.61 -10.17 -11.82
CA PRO A 203 -34.12 -10.04 -10.46
C PRO A 203 -34.27 -8.56 -10.09
N THR A 204 -35.14 -8.31 -9.10
CA THR A 204 -35.36 -6.96 -8.52
C THR A 204 -34.68 -6.86 -7.15
N PRO A 205 -33.37 -6.64 -7.08
CA PRO A 205 -32.64 -6.58 -5.81
C PRO A 205 -32.83 -5.24 -5.11
N ILE A 206 -32.53 -5.20 -3.81
CA ILE A 206 -32.43 -3.94 -3.04
C ILE A 206 -31.24 -3.12 -3.53
N VAL A 207 -30.11 -3.80 -3.83
CA VAL A 207 -28.88 -3.23 -4.35
C VAL A 207 -28.55 -3.87 -5.68
N ARG A 208 -28.49 -3.08 -6.73
CA ARG A 208 -28.21 -3.53 -8.11
C ARG A 208 -26.73 -3.70 -8.44
N THR A 209 -25.85 -3.54 -7.48
CA THR A 209 -24.40 -3.72 -7.60
C THR A 209 -23.91 -4.48 -6.38
N ARG A 210 -22.71 -5.07 -6.43
CA ARG A 210 -22.13 -5.75 -5.25
C ARG A 210 -21.63 -4.81 -4.14
N ALA A 211 -22.04 -3.55 -4.16
CA ALA A 211 -21.59 -2.57 -3.17
C ALA A 211 -22.51 -2.59 -1.94
N LEU A 212 -21.98 -2.97 -0.78
CA LEU A 212 -22.65 -2.85 0.52
C LEU A 212 -22.64 -1.41 1.07
N ASP A 213 -21.96 -0.51 0.41
CA ASP A 213 -21.85 0.91 0.77
C ASP A 213 -23.14 1.69 0.48
N ARG A 214 -24.18 1.01 0.03
CA ARG A 214 -25.45 1.63 -0.25
C ARG A 214 -26.21 1.88 1.04
N GLN A 215 -26.50 3.13 1.30
CA GLN A 215 -27.17 3.62 2.50
C GLN A 215 -28.44 2.82 2.86
N ARG A 216 -29.20 2.36 1.86
CA ARG A 216 -30.42 1.59 2.09
C ARG A 216 -30.18 0.25 2.76
N ILE A 217 -29.23 -0.54 2.22
CA ILE A 217 -28.93 -1.84 2.82
C ILE A 217 -28.27 -1.68 4.19
N ALA A 218 -27.43 -0.68 4.34
CA ALA A 218 -26.82 -0.37 5.62
C ALA A 218 -27.88 0.01 6.68
N ALA A 219 -28.85 0.86 6.32
CA ALA A 219 -29.96 1.23 7.19
C ALA A 219 -30.80 0.00 7.60
N LEU A 220 -31.09 -0.89 6.67
CA LEU A 220 -31.84 -2.11 6.97
C LEU A 220 -31.05 -3.05 7.88
N LEU A 221 -29.75 -3.28 7.61
CA LEU A 221 -28.91 -4.13 8.46
C LEU A 221 -28.71 -3.58 9.87
N LEU A 222 -28.71 -2.24 10.03
CA LEU A 222 -28.56 -1.60 11.34
C LEU A 222 -29.84 -1.61 12.19
N HIS A 223 -30.99 -1.40 11.56
CA HIS A 223 -32.25 -1.15 12.28
C HIS A 223 -33.27 -2.29 12.17
N ALA A 224 -33.16 -3.12 11.17
CA ALA A 224 -34.03 -4.28 10.95
C ALA A 224 -33.21 -5.39 10.26
N PRO A 225 -32.17 -5.96 10.90
CA PRO A 225 -31.26 -6.94 10.30
C PRO A 225 -31.99 -8.22 9.87
N ASN A 226 -33.03 -8.58 10.59
CA ASN A 226 -33.84 -9.74 10.23
C ASN A 226 -34.89 -9.36 9.17
N PRO A 227 -34.98 -10.07 8.01
CA PRO A 227 -35.93 -9.77 6.94
C PRO A 227 -37.39 -9.81 7.39
N TYR A 228 -37.74 -10.63 8.38
CA TYR A 228 -39.08 -10.69 8.95
C TYR A 228 -39.44 -9.43 9.74
N GLN A 229 -38.49 -8.75 10.35
CA GLN A 229 -38.70 -7.44 10.98
C GLN A 229 -39.10 -6.40 9.92
N VAL A 230 -38.45 -6.42 8.75
CA VAL A 230 -38.80 -5.51 7.64
C VAL A 230 -40.20 -5.82 7.10
N LEU A 231 -40.55 -7.10 6.97
CA LEU A 231 -41.89 -7.49 6.55
C LEU A 231 -42.95 -7.06 7.59
N ALA A 232 -42.65 -7.15 8.88
CA ALA A 232 -43.54 -6.73 9.98
C ALA A 232 -43.73 -5.19 10.05
N LEU A 233 -42.70 -4.41 9.64
CA LEU A 233 -42.84 -2.95 9.52
C LEU A 233 -43.92 -2.54 8.49
N GLY A 234 -44.12 -3.37 7.47
CA GLY A 234 -45.00 -3.03 6.36
C GLY A 234 -44.47 -1.86 5.50
N ALA A 235 -45.36 -1.34 4.64
CA ALA A 235 -44.95 -0.29 3.71
C ALA A 235 -44.66 1.03 4.42
N ASP A 236 -45.53 1.44 5.33
CA ASP A 236 -45.43 2.74 6.03
C ASP A 236 -44.25 2.78 7.00
N GLY A 237 -44.05 1.72 7.80
CA GLY A 237 -42.93 1.60 8.72
C GLY A 237 -41.60 1.54 8.01
N LEU A 238 -41.48 0.77 6.91
CA LEU A 238 -40.27 0.71 6.09
C LEU A 238 -40.00 2.06 5.43
N GLN A 239 -41.02 2.75 4.93
CA GLN A 239 -40.83 4.08 4.35
C GLN A 239 -40.34 5.09 5.38
N ALA A 240 -40.93 5.09 6.59
CA ALA A 240 -40.52 5.94 7.69
C ALA A 240 -39.06 5.70 8.10
N LEU A 241 -38.66 4.42 8.25
CA LEU A 241 -37.29 4.02 8.53
C LEU A 241 -36.32 4.53 7.47
N LEU A 242 -36.57 4.24 6.20
CA LEU A 242 -35.68 4.65 5.11
C LEU A 242 -35.62 6.17 4.93
N ARG A 243 -36.73 6.91 5.18
CA ARG A 243 -36.69 8.37 5.15
C ARG A 243 -35.83 8.96 6.26
N ARG A 244 -35.90 8.39 7.45
CA ARG A 244 -35.10 8.82 8.60
C ARG A 244 -33.60 8.58 8.35
N GLU A 245 -33.23 7.42 7.86
CA GLU A 245 -31.82 7.00 7.77
C GLU A 245 -31.15 7.42 6.45
N VAL A 246 -31.93 7.51 5.36
CA VAL A 246 -31.38 7.73 4.01
C VAL A 246 -31.86 9.06 3.40
N GLY A 247 -32.81 9.71 4.03
CA GLY A 247 -33.40 10.99 3.58
C GLY A 247 -34.37 10.86 2.38
N ARG A 248 -34.34 9.75 1.64
CA ARG A 248 -35.18 9.53 0.44
C ARG A 248 -35.67 8.08 0.38
N ALA A 249 -36.98 7.89 0.44
CA ALA A 249 -37.63 6.61 0.15
C ALA A 249 -39.02 6.88 -0.48
N GLY A 250 -39.09 6.61 -1.79
CA GLY A 250 -40.37 6.67 -2.50
C GLY A 250 -41.11 5.32 -2.43
N PRO A 251 -42.43 5.32 -2.66
CA PRO A 251 -43.25 4.10 -2.62
C PRO A 251 -42.74 2.99 -3.53
N LYS A 252 -42.20 3.33 -4.70
CA LYS A 252 -41.59 2.33 -5.64
C LYS A 252 -40.44 1.55 -4.98
N THR A 253 -39.58 2.23 -4.21
CA THR A 253 -38.46 1.57 -3.53
C THR A 253 -38.92 0.65 -2.42
N VAL A 254 -39.90 1.11 -1.62
CA VAL A 254 -40.48 0.34 -0.53
C VAL A 254 -41.16 -0.92 -1.06
N ASN A 255 -42.01 -0.78 -2.08
CA ASN A 255 -42.67 -1.88 -2.72
C ASN A 255 -41.69 -2.90 -3.34
N ALA A 256 -40.61 -2.43 -3.99
CA ALA A 256 -39.61 -3.31 -4.53
C ALA A 256 -38.91 -4.14 -3.44
N ILE A 257 -38.55 -3.55 -2.30
CA ILE A 257 -37.98 -4.25 -1.16
C ILE A 257 -38.94 -5.31 -0.61
N LEU A 258 -40.19 -4.93 -0.33
CA LEU A 258 -41.20 -5.86 0.20
C LEU A 258 -41.52 -6.98 -0.77
N THR A 259 -41.61 -6.69 -2.08
CA THR A 259 -41.83 -7.71 -3.11
C THR A 259 -40.67 -8.70 -3.17
N MET A 260 -39.44 -8.19 -3.18
CA MET A 260 -38.25 -9.02 -3.15
C MET A 260 -38.24 -9.95 -1.93
N LEU A 261 -38.53 -9.42 -0.72
CA LEU A 261 -38.52 -10.21 0.51
C LEU A 261 -39.64 -11.27 0.52
N ARG A 262 -40.82 -10.98 -0.05
CA ARG A 262 -41.91 -11.96 -0.16
C ARG A 262 -41.63 -13.07 -1.16
N GLN A 263 -40.80 -12.82 -2.15
CA GLN A 263 -40.41 -13.78 -3.20
C GLN A 263 -39.12 -14.52 -2.87
N ALA A 264 -38.30 -13.99 -1.94
CA ALA A 264 -37.01 -14.59 -1.58
C ALA A 264 -37.24 -15.90 -0.78
N PRO A 265 -36.39 -16.93 -0.98
CA PRO A 265 -36.33 -18.11 -0.13
C PRO A 265 -35.70 -17.76 1.22
N LEU A 266 -36.42 -17.04 2.06
CA LEU A 266 -35.93 -16.61 3.37
C LEU A 266 -35.65 -17.81 4.28
N PRO A 267 -34.62 -17.75 5.14
CA PRO A 267 -34.38 -18.79 6.13
C PRO A 267 -35.57 -18.84 7.12
N PRO A 268 -35.84 -20.00 7.74
CA PRO A 268 -36.87 -20.09 8.77
C PRO A 268 -36.72 -19.04 9.85
N PRO A 269 -37.83 -18.48 10.42
CA PRO A 269 -37.74 -17.39 11.41
C PRO A 269 -36.81 -17.67 12.59
N ALA A 270 -36.77 -18.92 13.07
CA ALA A 270 -35.90 -19.33 14.15
C ALA A 270 -34.42 -19.24 13.77
N LEU A 271 -34.05 -19.55 12.53
CA LEU A 271 -32.69 -19.40 12.04
C LEU A 271 -32.36 -17.92 11.73
N ALA A 272 -33.32 -17.18 11.20
CA ALA A 272 -33.14 -15.76 10.95
C ALA A 272 -32.91 -14.93 12.24
N ALA A 273 -33.40 -15.42 13.39
CA ALA A 273 -33.21 -14.79 14.69
C ALA A 273 -31.81 -15.02 15.31
N ILE A 274 -31.06 -16.02 14.82
CA ILE A 274 -29.70 -16.34 15.33
C ILE A 274 -28.65 -15.40 14.71
N TYR A 275 -28.94 -14.83 13.55
CA TYR A 275 -28.04 -13.90 12.89
C TYR A 275 -28.51 -12.46 13.21
N PRO A 276 -27.75 -11.73 14.05
CA PRO A 276 -28.08 -10.38 14.41
C PRO A 276 -27.90 -9.39 13.27
#